data_b5b15a05f757738bc2fda72e86d9be67
#
_entry.id   b5b15a05f757738bc2fda72e86d9be67
#
_cell.length_a   1.000
_cell.length_b   1.000
_cell.length_c   1.000
_cell.angle_alpha   90.00
_cell.angle_beta   90.00
_cell.angle_gamma   90.00
#
_symmetry.space_group_name_H-M   'P 1'
#
loop_
_entity.id
_entity.type
_entity.pdbx_description
1 polymer ?
#
loop_
_entity_poly.entity_id
_entity_poly.type
_entity_poly.pdbx_seq_one_letter_code
_entity_poly.pdbx_strand_id
1 'polypeptide(L)'
;TANGFMEMMNNSLTKSDYYAQLKTYPQEKCAMVVNPLSSDLNCMRQTLLLNGLEVVAYNINRQQNDLKLFEYGNVYSFNPDFKAPEFDASNPEEVLAHRGDALKAYSEEPKFSIFITGNGYQGWRNRTVGGNFFTLKGYLELLLAKFGVNVANLEYENAPADLFAEGLSYKVSGGKEIAVMGTVSKARLKQFGIKQPVFAAEISWNVLLKAVKTNKAQYSELPKFPEVKRDLALLLDENVSFAQLRKTAPGAEKKLLKSVALFDVYKGDKIPEGKKQYAISFVLQDAEKTLNDKAVEAVMNKLLGAFQHKHGATLR
;
A
#
# COMPACT_ATOMS: atom_id res chain seq x y z
N THR A 1 -1.04 -9.35 15.18
CA THR A 1 -1.37 -10.73 15.64
C THR A 1 -2.87 -10.98 15.70
N ALA A 2 -3.72 -10.03 16.18
CA ALA A 2 -5.18 -10.21 16.32
C ALA A 2 -5.91 -10.62 15.02
N ASN A 3 -5.34 -10.34 13.85
CA ASN A 3 -5.87 -10.74 12.54
C ASN A 3 -5.22 -12.04 12.00
N GLY A 4 -4.55 -12.81 12.84
CA GLY A 4 -3.92 -14.08 12.48
C GLY A 4 -2.58 -13.92 11.75
N PHE A 5 -1.92 -12.78 11.86
CA PHE A 5 -0.56 -12.60 11.36
C PHE A 5 0.47 -13.06 12.39
N MET A 6 1.52 -13.70 11.89
CA MET A 6 2.70 -14.10 12.66
C MET A 6 3.86 -13.17 12.33
N GLU A 7 4.61 -12.79 13.36
CA GLU A 7 5.83 -12.00 13.19
C GLU A 7 6.95 -12.89 12.66
N MET A 8 7.72 -12.35 11.72
CA MET A 8 8.98 -12.90 11.29
C MET A 8 10.11 -11.91 11.58
N MET A 9 11.28 -12.43 11.88
CA MET A 9 12.50 -11.65 12.06
C MET A 9 13.58 -12.18 11.13
N ASN A 10 14.00 -11.35 10.19
CA ASN A 10 15.05 -11.68 9.25
C ASN A 10 16.37 -10.97 9.59
N ASN A 11 17.49 -11.58 9.16
CA ASN A 11 18.76 -10.89 9.18
C ASN A 11 18.72 -9.65 8.27
N SER A 12 19.36 -8.57 8.68
CA SER A 12 19.56 -7.39 7.83
C SER A 12 20.56 -7.63 6.69
N LEU A 13 21.39 -8.66 6.80
CA LEU A 13 22.28 -9.09 5.72
C LEU A 13 21.55 -10.03 4.76
N THR A 14 21.86 -9.88 3.47
CA THR A 14 21.25 -10.63 2.37
C THR A 14 22.24 -10.78 1.21
N LYS A 15 21.79 -11.42 0.11
CA LYS A 15 22.55 -11.61 -1.11
C LYS A 15 22.43 -10.38 -2.03
N SER A 16 23.53 -9.81 -2.44
CA SER A 16 23.54 -8.74 -3.44
C SER A 16 22.97 -9.17 -4.80
N ASP A 17 23.08 -10.45 -5.14
CA ASP A 17 22.55 -11.02 -6.39
C ASP A 17 21.01 -10.92 -6.50
N TYR A 18 20.31 -10.79 -5.40
CA TYR A 18 18.86 -10.57 -5.42
C TYR A 18 18.48 -9.24 -6.11
N TYR A 19 19.39 -8.28 -6.11
CA TYR A 19 19.21 -6.93 -6.65
C TYR A 19 19.70 -6.76 -8.09
N ALA A 20 20.42 -7.73 -8.66
CA ALA A 20 21.07 -7.63 -9.97
C ALA A 20 20.14 -7.23 -11.13
N GLN A 21 18.86 -7.59 -11.05
CA GLN A 21 17.84 -7.29 -12.09
C GLN A 21 16.78 -6.30 -11.62
N LEU A 22 16.99 -5.65 -10.48
CA LEU A 22 16.02 -4.70 -9.94
C LEU A 22 16.38 -3.27 -10.35
N LYS A 23 15.38 -2.56 -10.88
CA LYS A 23 15.49 -1.12 -11.18
C LYS A 23 15.09 -0.29 -9.96
N THR A 24 14.11 -0.78 -9.19
CA THR A 24 13.61 -0.11 -7.98
C THR A 24 14.66 -0.10 -6.87
N TYR A 25 15.39 -1.20 -6.74
CA TYR A 25 16.46 -1.38 -5.77
C TYR A 25 17.74 -1.83 -6.50
N PRO A 26 18.47 -0.90 -7.15
CA PRO A 26 19.64 -1.25 -7.94
C PRO A 26 20.77 -1.84 -7.07
N GLN A 27 21.49 -2.82 -7.62
CA GLN A 27 22.59 -3.50 -6.92
C GLN A 27 23.71 -2.54 -6.50
N GLU A 28 23.98 -1.51 -7.29
CA GLU A 28 24.98 -0.47 -6.98
C GLU A 28 24.66 0.35 -5.73
N LYS A 29 23.40 0.34 -5.29
CA LYS A 29 22.96 0.96 -4.03
C LYS A 29 22.98 0.02 -2.84
N CYS A 30 23.46 -1.21 -2.98
CA CYS A 30 23.67 -2.09 -1.84
C CYS A 30 24.81 -1.59 -0.96
N ALA A 31 24.57 -1.50 0.34
CA ALA A 31 25.62 -1.33 1.34
C ALA A 31 26.37 -2.65 1.49
N MET A 32 27.50 -2.78 0.84
CA MET A 32 28.29 -4.02 0.79
C MET A 32 29.07 -4.25 2.08
N VAL A 33 29.19 -5.51 2.49
CA VAL A 33 30.03 -5.92 3.63
C VAL A 33 31.46 -6.14 3.14
N VAL A 34 32.42 -5.54 3.82
CA VAL A 34 33.85 -5.59 3.40
C VAL A 34 34.40 -7.00 3.43
N ASN A 35 34.11 -7.76 4.48
CA ASN A 35 34.59 -9.15 4.65
C ASN A 35 33.40 -10.04 5.04
N PRO A 36 32.53 -10.42 4.08
CA PRO A 36 31.36 -11.22 4.39
C PRO A 36 31.76 -12.66 4.80
N LEU A 37 31.12 -13.19 5.82
CA LEU A 37 31.32 -14.59 6.26
C LEU A 37 30.81 -15.59 5.21
N SER A 38 29.91 -15.16 4.35
CA SER A 38 29.32 -15.97 3.28
C SER A 38 28.93 -15.07 2.11
N SER A 39 29.00 -15.60 0.89
CA SER A 39 28.44 -14.95 -0.30
C SER A 39 26.93 -14.67 -0.19
N ASP A 40 26.25 -15.42 0.68
CA ASP A 40 24.81 -15.29 0.93
C ASP A 40 24.45 -14.13 1.87
N LEU A 41 25.46 -13.54 2.53
CA LEU A 41 25.28 -12.43 3.49
C LEU A 41 26.30 -11.32 3.21
N ASN A 42 26.37 -10.88 1.95
CA ASN A 42 27.41 -9.99 1.47
C ASN A 42 26.98 -8.50 1.35
N CYS A 43 25.71 -8.21 1.58
CA CYS A 43 25.22 -6.82 1.60
C CYS A 43 24.06 -6.63 2.60
N MET A 44 23.79 -5.37 2.95
CA MET A 44 22.62 -4.99 3.71
C MET A 44 21.39 -4.91 2.79
N ARG A 45 20.23 -5.32 3.30
CA ARG A 45 18.95 -5.33 2.55
C ARG A 45 18.43 -3.94 2.24
N GLN A 46 17.98 -3.69 1.00
CA GLN A 46 17.34 -2.45 0.57
C GLN A 46 15.81 -2.48 0.76
N THR A 47 15.21 -3.65 0.95
CA THR A 47 13.78 -3.87 1.15
C THR A 47 13.56 -5.09 2.04
N LEU A 48 12.45 -5.14 2.75
CA LEU A 48 12.01 -6.33 3.50
C LEU A 48 11.40 -7.40 2.58
N LEU A 49 11.03 -7.03 1.34
CA LEU A 49 10.31 -7.90 0.41
C LEU A 49 11.10 -9.19 0.11
N LEU A 50 12.39 -9.08 -0.20
CA LEU A 50 13.18 -10.22 -0.67
C LEU A 50 13.44 -11.23 0.46
N ASN A 51 13.80 -10.75 1.65
CA ASN A 51 13.96 -11.61 2.82
C ASN A 51 12.62 -12.24 3.25
N GLY A 52 11.51 -11.50 3.14
CA GLY A 52 10.19 -12.05 3.39
C GLY A 52 9.82 -13.17 2.40
N LEU A 53 10.21 -13.06 1.12
CA LEU A 53 10.02 -14.15 0.15
C LEU A 53 10.88 -15.38 0.47
N GLU A 54 12.08 -15.23 1.04
CA GLU A 54 12.87 -16.36 1.54
C GLU A 54 12.10 -17.13 2.65
N VAL A 55 11.51 -16.39 3.61
CA VAL A 55 10.72 -17.00 4.69
C VAL A 55 9.47 -17.68 4.13
N VAL A 56 8.78 -17.06 3.16
CA VAL A 56 7.62 -17.67 2.49
C VAL A 56 8.04 -18.97 1.81
N ALA A 57 9.15 -18.98 1.03
CA ALA A 57 9.67 -20.17 0.36
C ALA A 57 10.07 -21.25 1.37
N TYR A 58 10.74 -20.88 2.46
CA TYR A 58 11.14 -21.79 3.53
C TYR A 58 9.94 -22.52 4.14
N ASN A 59 8.85 -21.81 4.42
CA ASN A 59 7.64 -22.39 5.00
C ASN A 59 6.88 -23.26 3.99
N ILE A 60 6.74 -22.82 2.73
CA ILE A 60 6.09 -23.61 1.67
C ILE A 60 6.81 -24.95 1.47
N ASN A 61 8.15 -24.96 1.47
CA ASN A 61 8.95 -26.18 1.36
C ASN A 61 8.75 -27.15 2.55
N ARG A 62 8.15 -26.66 3.65
CA ARG A 62 7.73 -27.45 4.83
C ARG A 62 6.22 -27.68 4.88
N GLN A 63 5.56 -27.52 3.73
CA GLN A 63 4.11 -27.73 3.55
C GLN A 63 3.22 -26.75 4.35
N GLN A 64 3.78 -25.63 4.81
CA GLN A 64 3.02 -24.51 5.37
C GLN A 64 2.69 -23.54 4.24
N ASN A 65 1.57 -23.79 3.56
CA ASN A 65 1.22 -23.05 2.35
C ASN A 65 0.38 -21.79 2.63
N ASP A 66 -0.29 -21.74 3.79
CA ASP A 66 -1.25 -20.71 4.16
C ASP A 66 -0.62 -19.77 5.18
N LEU A 67 -0.08 -18.65 4.72
CA LEU A 67 0.74 -17.76 5.54
C LEU A 67 0.19 -16.33 5.56
N LYS A 68 0.20 -15.75 6.76
CA LYS A 68 0.04 -14.32 7.00
C LYS A 68 1.19 -13.89 7.89
N LEU A 69 2.15 -13.18 7.30
CA LEU A 69 3.38 -12.80 7.98
C LEU A 69 3.55 -11.28 7.99
N PHE A 70 4.23 -10.77 9.00
CA PHE A 70 4.66 -9.38 9.04
C PHE A 70 6.07 -9.26 9.62
N GLU A 71 6.77 -8.21 9.24
CA GLU A 71 8.07 -7.85 9.79
C GLU A 71 8.16 -6.35 9.97
N TYR A 72 8.71 -5.93 11.11
CA TYR A 72 9.23 -4.59 11.32
C TYR A 72 10.75 -4.66 11.34
N GLY A 73 11.42 -3.90 10.48
CA GLY A 73 12.87 -3.95 10.37
C GLY A 73 13.44 -2.77 9.61
N ASN A 74 14.75 -2.62 9.66
CA ASN A 74 15.45 -1.59 8.93
C ASN A 74 15.90 -2.08 7.56
N VAL A 75 15.90 -1.15 6.62
CA VAL A 75 16.48 -1.30 5.28
C VAL A 75 17.59 -0.27 5.09
N TYR A 76 18.51 -0.58 4.20
CA TYR A 76 19.75 0.18 4.07
C TYR A 76 20.00 0.50 2.60
N SER A 77 20.54 1.67 2.32
CA SER A 77 21.02 1.97 0.96
C SER A 77 22.32 2.76 1.00
N PHE A 78 23.10 2.58 -0.05
CA PHE A 78 24.32 3.31 -0.32
C PHE A 78 24.07 4.31 -1.45
N ASN A 79 24.60 5.51 -1.31
CA ASN A 79 24.60 6.52 -2.37
C ASN A 79 25.96 6.51 -3.09
N PRO A 80 26.05 5.93 -4.31
CA PRO A 80 27.32 5.86 -5.04
C PRO A 80 27.82 7.24 -5.51
N ASP A 81 26.94 8.22 -5.61
CA ASP A 81 27.28 9.58 -6.05
C ASP A 81 27.79 10.48 -4.91
N PHE A 82 27.74 9.97 -3.67
CA PHE A 82 28.19 10.72 -2.51
C PHE A 82 29.71 10.89 -2.54
N LYS A 83 30.16 12.14 -2.48
CA LYS A 83 31.58 12.48 -2.33
C LYS A 83 31.78 12.97 -0.90
N ALA A 84 32.63 12.27 -0.15
CA ALA A 84 33.04 12.74 1.16
C ALA A 84 33.85 14.06 0.98
N PRO A 85 33.72 15.02 1.90
CA PRO A 85 34.55 16.20 1.92
C PRO A 85 36.05 15.81 1.96
N GLU A 86 36.86 16.50 1.19
CA GLU A 86 38.31 16.38 1.33
C GLU A 86 38.76 17.13 2.59
N PHE A 87 39.64 16.54 3.37
CA PHE A 87 40.20 17.12 4.57
C PHE A 87 41.65 16.67 4.76
N ASP A 88 42.42 17.46 5.49
CA ASP A 88 43.82 17.12 5.82
C ASP A 88 43.85 16.05 6.92
N ALA A 89 44.14 14.80 6.52
CA ALA A 89 44.24 13.68 7.44
C ALA A 89 45.41 13.80 8.45
N SER A 90 46.33 14.73 8.25
CA SER A 90 47.41 15.03 9.21
C SER A 90 46.98 16.00 10.33
N ASN A 91 45.85 16.72 10.12
CA ASN A 91 45.30 17.65 11.09
C ASN A 91 44.26 16.95 12.00
N PRO A 92 44.54 16.72 13.29
CA PRO A 92 43.61 16.03 14.20
C PRO A 92 42.24 16.74 14.37
N GLU A 93 42.18 18.07 14.25
CA GLU A 93 40.95 18.83 14.36
C GLU A 93 40.06 18.59 13.14
N GLU A 94 40.62 18.57 11.94
CA GLU A 94 39.92 18.25 10.71
C GLU A 94 39.43 16.78 10.70
N VAL A 95 40.29 15.85 11.12
CA VAL A 95 39.90 14.43 11.27
C VAL A 95 38.71 14.29 12.20
N LEU A 96 38.69 15.02 13.32
CA LEU A 96 37.60 15.01 14.26
C LEU A 96 36.32 15.66 13.70
N ALA A 97 36.45 16.78 12.99
CA ALA A 97 35.34 17.50 12.37
C ALA A 97 34.65 16.68 11.27
N HIS A 98 35.44 15.92 10.49
CA HIS A 98 34.95 15.08 9.39
C HIS A 98 34.70 13.60 9.77
N ARG A 99 34.83 13.30 11.07
CA ARG A 99 34.56 11.95 11.60
C ARG A 99 33.14 11.54 11.30
N GLY A 100 33.00 10.47 10.52
CA GLY A 100 31.69 9.90 10.14
C GLY A 100 31.09 10.51 8.89
N ASP A 101 31.72 11.45 8.21
CA ASP A 101 31.21 11.99 6.92
C ASP A 101 31.01 10.90 5.87
N ALA A 102 31.89 9.90 5.83
CA ALA A 102 31.71 8.73 4.97
C ALA A 102 30.41 7.98 5.23
N LEU A 103 29.89 8.01 6.46
CA LEU A 103 28.62 7.36 6.81
C LEU A 103 27.41 8.08 6.20
N LYS A 104 27.54 9.34 5.78
CA LYS A 104 26.48 10.09 5.09
C LYS A 104 26.16 9.52 3.70
N ALA A 105 27.06 8.67 3.15
CA ALA A 105 26.78 7.89 1.95
C ALA A 105 25.73 6.80 2.18
N TYR A 106 25.47 6.44 3.42
CA TYR A 106 24.57 5.34 3.78
C TYR A 106 23.30 5.90 4.40
N SER A 107 22.18 5.25 4.11
CA SER A 107 20.90 5.53 4.76
C SER A 107 20.37 4.27 5.42
N GLU A 108 19.71 4.47 6.55
CA GLU A 108 18.97 3.45 7.28
C GLU A 108 17.55 3.93 7.50
N GLU A 109 16.56 3.12 7.10
CA GLU A 109 15.15 3.46 7.22
C GLU A 109 14.34 2.31 7.80
N PRO A 110 13.50 2.56 8.81
CA PRO A 110 12.57 1.57 9.31
C PRO A 110 11.42 1.38 8.33
N LYS A 111 11.10 0.12 8.09
CA LYS A 111 9.98 -0.33 7.26
C LYS A 111 9.12 -1.35 8.00
N PHE A 112 7.88 -1.47 7.56
CA PHE A 112 6.98 -2.52 8.00
C PHE A 112 6.45 -3.26 6.79
N SER A 113 6.53 -4.59 6.79
CA SER A 113 6.06 -5.41 5.68
C SER A 113 4.97 -6.39 6.08
N ILE A 114 4.11 -6.73 5.13
CA ILE A 114 3.03 -7.70 5.25
C ILE A 114 3.12 -8.66 4.08
N PHE A 115 2.95 -9.97 4.35
CA PHE A 115 2.88 -11.02 3.33
C PHE A 115 1.65 -11.88 3.56
N ILE A 116 0.95 -12.19 2.47
CA ILE A 116 -0.18 -13.11 2.46
C ILE A 116 0.00 -14.08 1.30
N THR A 117 -0.14 -15.37 1.56
CA THR A 117 -0.14 -16.40 0.52
C THR A 117 -1.01 -17.58 0.94
N GLY A 118 -1.41 -18.39 -0.04
CA GLY A 118 -2.25 -19.56 0.19
C GLY A 118 -3.71 -19.22 0.44
N ASN A 119 -4.39 -20.07 1.18
CA ASN A 119 -5.79 -19.95 1.49
C ASN A 119 -6.00 -19.25 2.83
N GLY A 120 -7.12 -18.58 2.97
CA GLY A 120 -7.58 -18.09 4.27
C GLY A 120 -8.09 -19.24 5.14
N TYR A 121 -8.85 -18.90 6.20
CA TYR A 121 -9.44 -19.88 7.09
C TYR A 121 -10.26 -20.93 6.33
N GLN A 122 -9.89 -22.20 6.48
CA GLN A 122 -10.62 -23.36 5.96
C GLN A 122 -11.55 -23.92 7.05
N GLY A 123 -12.84 -23.65 6.93
CA GLY A 123 -13.86 -24.31 7.74
C GLY A 123 -14.64 -25.32 6.90
N TRP A 124 -15.16 -26.38 7.52
CA TRP A 124 -15.96 -27.39 6.83
C TRP A 124 -17.23 -26.82 6.16
N ARG A 125 -17.70 -25.65 6.59
CA ARG A 125 -18.88 -24.95 6.05
C ARG A 125 -18.54 -23.79 5.12
N ASN A 126 -17.37 -23.18 5.26
CA ASN A 126 -17.01 -21.99 4.51
C ASN A 126 -16.16 -22.39 3.32
N ARG A 127 -16.51 -21.90 2.14
CA ARG A 127 -15.61 -22.00 0.98
C ARG A 127 -14.33 -21.28 1.31
N THR A 128 -13.22 -21.92 1.00
CA THR A 128 -11.89 -21.34 1.13
C THR A 128 -11.79 -20.08 0.27
N VAL A 129 -11.62 -18.95 0.91
CA VAL A 129 -11.25 -17.71 0.20
C VAL A 129 -9.74 -17.61 0.24
N GLY A 130 -9.11 -17.81 -0.90
CA GLY A 130 -7.65 -17.62 -1.03
C GLY A 130 -7.24 -16.20 -0.69
N GLY A 131 -6.04 -16.04 -0.19
CA GLY A 131 -5.40 -14.74 -0.14
C GLY A 131 -5.43 -14.11 -1.54
N ASN A 132 -5.75 -12.83 -1.62
CA ASN A 132 -5.79 -12.09 -2.87
C ASN A 132 -5.37 -10.64 -2.65
N PHE A 133 -5.22 -9.91 -3.75
CA PHE A 133 -4.87 -8.50 -3.75
C PHE A 133 -5.76 -7.64 -2.83
N PHE A 134 -7.08 -7.86 -2.85
CA PHE A 134 -8.03 -7.09 -2.06
C PHE A 134 -7.98 -7.45 -0.58
N THR A 135 -7.65 -8.70 -0.25
CA THR A 135 -7.42 -9.13 1.13
C THR A 135 -6.21 -8.37 1.73
N LEU A 136 -5.10 -8.32 0.99
CA LEU A 136 -3.92 -7.55 1.41
C LEU A 136 -4.25 -6.06 1.52
N LYS A 137 -4.94 -5.51 0.51
CA LYS A 137 -5.37 -4.10 0.49
C LYS A 137 -6.21 -3.75 1.70
N GLY A 138 -7.18 -4.61 2.07
CA GLY A 138 -8.01 -4.40 3.25
C GLY A 138 -7.20 -4.34 4.54
N TYR A 139 -6.22 -5.22 4.72
CA TYR A 139 -5.35 -5.18 5.91
C TYR A 139 -4.43 -3.96 5.93
N LEU A 140 -3.85 -3.59 4.79
CA LEU A 140 -3.02 -2.38 4.69
C LEU A 140 -3.83 -1.12 5.01
N GLU A 141 -4.99 -0.95 4.39
CA GLU A 141 -5.85 0.22 4.61
C GLU A 141 -6.39 0.27 6.05
N LEU A 142 -6.73 -0.90 6.63
CA LEU A 142 -7.12 -0.99 8.04
C LEU A 142 -5.98 -0.54 8.96
N LEU A 143 -4.75 -0.96 8.67
CA LEU A 143 -3.58 -0.55 9.45
C LEU A 143 -3.37 0.97 9.36
N LEU A 144 -3.36 1.53 8.16
CA LEU A 144 -3.22 2.98 7.94
C LEU A 144 -4.33 3.76 8.66
N ALA A 145 -5.58 3.29 8.59
CA ALA A 145 -6.72 3.91 9.26
C ALA A 145 -6.59 3.86 10.79
N LYS A 146 -6.07 2.76 11.36
CA LYS A 146 -5.80 2.66 12.81
C LYS A 146 -4.77 3.67 13.29
N PHE A 147 -3.81 4.04 12.44
CA PHE A 147 -2.88 5.15 12.69
C PHE A 147 -3.50 6.53 12.41
N GLY A 148 -4.77 6.59 11.99
CA GLY A 148 -5.47 7.84 11.70
C GLY A 148 -5.18 8.41 10.30
N VAL A 149 -4.52 7.66 9.42
CA VAL A 149 -4.30 8.09 8.03
C VAL A 149 -5.61 7.91 7.25
N ASN A 150 -6.15 9.01 6.73
CA ASN A 150 -7.31 8.93 5.86
C ASN A 150 -6.90 8.46 4.45
N VAL A 151 -7.15 7.19 4.18
CA VAL A 151 -6.80 6.54 2.90
C VAL A 151 -7.44 7.23 1.68
N ALA A 152 -8.59 7.89 1.86
CA ALA A 152 -9.25 8.64 0.77
C ALA A 152 -8.45 9.86 0.28
N ASN A 153 -7.55 10.38 1.12
CA ASN A 153 -6.70 11.52 0.80
C ASN A 153 -5.35 11.12 0.18
N LEU A 154 -5.05 9.83 0.10
CA LEU A 154 -3.83 9.34 -0.50
C LEU A 154 -3.92 9.38 -2.04
N GLU A 155 -2.81 9.63 -2.67
CA GLU A 155 -2.64 9.50 -4.11
C GLU A 155 -2.17 8.07 -4.44
N TYR A 156 -2.55 7.59 -5.61
CA TYR A 156 -2.27 6.23 -6.06
C TYR A 156 -1.53 6.25 -7.38
N GLU A 157 -0.45 5.50 -7.43
CA GLU A 157 0.28 5.20 -8.66
C GLU A 157 0.44 3.68 -8.82
N ASN A 158 0.84 3.25 -9.99
CA ASN A 158 1.19 1.85 -10.20
C ASN A 158 2.45 1.50 -9.40
N ALA A 159 2.43 0.36 -8.73
CA ALA A 159 3.62 -0.16 -8.06
C ALA A 159 4.72 -0.53 -9.08
N PRO A 160 6.00 -0.58 -8.67
CA PRO A 160 7.11 -0.96 -9.56
C PRO A 160 6.90 -2.34 -10.19
N ALA A 161 6.96 -2.41 -11.54
CA ALA A 161 6.69 -3.62 -12.31
C ALA A 161 7.80 -4.70 -12.17
N ASP A 162 8.99 -4.33 -11.75
CA ASP A 162 10.07 -5.27 -11.45
C ASP A 162 9.87 -6.03 -10.13
N LEU A 163 9.00 -5.53 -9.26
CA LEU A 163 8.63 -6.17 -7.99
C LEU A 163 7.25 -6.83 -8.06
N PHE A 164 6.27 -6.15 -8.66
CA PHE A 164 4.87 -6.54 -8.64
C PHE A 164 4.32 -6.72 -10.05
N ALA A 165 3.50 -7.75 -10.25
CA ALA A 165 2.76 -7.95 -11.50
C ALA A 165 1.60 -6.93 -11.60
N GLU A 166 0.93 -6.70 -10.48
CA GLU A 166 -0.12 -5.71 -10.28
C GLU A 166 0.07 -5.11 -8.89
N GLY A 167 -0.02 -3.79 -8.77
CA GLY A 167 0.18 -3.18 -7.47
C GLY A 167 -0.11 -1.69 -7.45
N LEU A 168 -0.15 -1.17 -6.24
CA LEU A 168 -0.38 0.24 -5.95
C LEU A 168 0.74 0.79 -5.06
N SER A 169 1.24 1.97 -5.42
CA SER A 169 2.01 2.83 -4.55
C SER A 169 1.09 3.91 -3.98
N TYR A 170 1.07 4.04 -2.68
CA TYR A 170 0.28 5.02 -1.93
C TYR A 170 1.19 6.19 -1.57
N LYS A 171 0.77 7.41 -1.93
CA LYS A 171 1.54 8.62 -1.65
C LYS A 171 0.75 9.58 -0.78
N VAL A 172 1.43 10.18 0.17
CA VAL A 172 0.88 11.31 0.93
C VAL A 172 0.97 12.60 0.09
N SER A 173 0.21 13.62 0.48
CA SER A 173 0.35 14.96 -0.08
C SER A 173 1.82 15.41 -0.05
N GLY A 174 2.36 15.82 -1.19
CA GLY A 174 3.79 16.09 -1.37
C GLY A 174 4.59 14.94 -2.00
N GLY A 175 3.90 13.90 -2.49
CA GLY A 175 4.46 12.87 -3.37
C GLY A 175 5.31 11.80 -2.70
N LYS A 176 5.47 11.82 -1.35
CA LYS A 176 6.24 10.78 -0.64
C LYS A 176 5.45 9.49 -0.53
N GLU A 177 6.08 8.38 -0.91
CA GLU A 177 5.50 7.04 -0.78
C GLU A 177 5.37 6.64 0.70
N ILE A 178 4.14 6.38 1.14
CA ILE A 178 3.83 5.87 2.48
C ILE A 178 3.79 4.36 2.48
N ALA A 179 3.31 3.75 1.41
CA ALA A 179 3.24 2.30 1.26
C ALA A 179 3.24 1.89 -0.20
N VAL A 180 3.78 0.72 -0.48
CA VAL A 180 3.64 0.01 -1.76
C VAL A 180 3.07 -1.38 -1.49
N MET A 181 2.20 -1.87 -2.37
CA MET A 181 1.62 -3.19 -2.25
C MET A 181 1.30 -3.80 -3.60
N GLY A 182 1.23 -5.11 -3.65
CA GLY A 182 0.82 -5.78 -4.89
C GLY A 182 0.90 -7.29 -4.85
N THR A 183 0.55 -7.87 -6.00
CA THR A 183 0.83 -9.27 -6.31
C THR A 183 2.29 -9.36 -6.74
N VAL A 184 3.11 -10.12 -6.03
CA VAL A 184 4.54 -10.27 -6.34
C VAL A 184 4.71 -10.81 -7.77
N SER A 185 5.64 -10.25 -8.53
CA SER A 185 5.86 -10.62 -9.94
C SER A 185 6.34 -12.06 -10.07
N LYS A 186 5.95 -12.72 -11.18
CA LYS A 186 6.37 -14.10 -11.47
C LYS A 186 7.89 -14.26 -11.50
N ALA A 187 8.62 -13.23 -11.95
CA ALA A 187 10.08 -13.23 -11.97
C ALA A 187 10.65 -13.33 -10.55
N ARG A 188 10.09 -12.56 -9.60
CA ARG A 188 10.50 -12.61 -8.19
C ARG A 188 10.11 -13.94 -7.54
N LEU A 189 8.89 -14.41 -7.75
CA LEU A 189 8.46 -15.72 -7.22
C LEU A 189 9.38 -16.85 -7.73
N LYS A 190 9.73 -16.85 -9.02
CA LYS A 190 10.64 -17.84 -9.62
C LYS A 190 12.04 -17.79 -8.99
N GLN A 191 12.55 -16.60 -8.67
CA GLN A 191 13.86 -16.41 -8.03
C GLN A 191 13.96 -17.15 -6.69
N PHE A 192 12.85 -17.24 -5.95
CA PHE A 192 12.76 -17.95 -4.66
C PHE A 192 12.12 -19.35 -4.75
N GLY A 193 11.83 -19.85 -5.96
CA GLY A 193 11.21 -21.16 -6.17
C GLY A 193 9.76 -21.25 -5.71
N ILE A 194 9.07 -20.14 -5.56
CA ILE A 194 7.66 -20.08 -5.12
C ILE A 194 6.74 -20.26 -6.32
N LYS A 195 5.81 -21.22 -6.22
CA LYS A 195 4.87 -21.56 -7.32
C LYS A 195 3.48 -20.94 -7.11
N GLN A 196 3.12 -20.60 -5.89
CA GLN A 196 1.82 -20.00 -5.56
C GLN A 196 1.89 -18.48 -5.52
N PRO A 197 0.76 -17.77 -5.70
CA PRO A 197 0.72 -16.32 -5.60
C PRO A 197 1.10 -15.84 -4.20
N VAL A 198 1.88 -14.76 -4.14
CA VAL A 198 2.21 -14.04 -2.90
C VAL A 198 1.79 -12.60 -3.06
N PHE A 199 1.11 -12.08 -2.06
CA PHE A 199 0.68 -10.69 -1.96
C PHE A 199 1.50 -10.03 -0.86
N ALA A 200 2.19 -8.94 -1.18
CA ALA A 200 3.08 -8.27 -0.25
C ALA A 200 2.85 -6.77 -0.23
N ALA A 201 3.05 -6.18 0.94
CA ALA A 201 3.05 -4.74 1.14
C ALA A 201 4.26 -4.32 1.98
N GLU A 202 4.78 -3.13 1.70
CA GLU A 202 5.83 -2.49 2.49
C GLU A 202 5.42 -1.06 2.81
N ILE A 203 5.55 -0.65 4.07
CA ILE A 203 5.19 0.68 4.58
C ILE A 203 6.46 1.40 5.01
N SER A 204 6.62 2.64 4.53
CA SER A 204 7.66 3.55 4.98
C SER A 204 7.30 4.13 6.35
N TRP A 205 7.91 3.59 7.42
CA TRP A 205 7.54 3.91 8.79
C TRP A 205 7.72 5.39 9.13
N ASN A 206 8.82 5.98 8.70
CA ASN A 206 9.09 7.40 8.91
C ASN A 206 8.07 8.32 8.22
N VAL A 207 7.60 7.94 7.04
CA VAL A 207 6.56 8.69 6.31
C VAL A 207 5.22 8.54 7.02
N LEU A 208 4.89 7.33 7.47
CA LEU A 208 3.69 7.06 8.27
C LEU A 208 3.67 7.91 9.54
N LEU A 209 4.74 7.90 10.34
CA LEU A 209 4.81 8.68 11.58
C LEU A 209 4.67 10.19 11.34
N LYS A 210 5.23 10.70 10.24
CA LYS A 210 5.05 12.12 9.86
C LYS A 210 3.60 12.42 9.47
N ALA A 211 2.94 11.53 8.75
CA ALA A 211 1.54 11.69 8.37
C ALA A 211 0.60 11.66 9.60
N VAL A 212 0.93 10.85 10.61
CA VAL A 212 0.15 10.73 11.86
C VAL A 212 0.28 11.97 12.76
N LYS A 213 1.43 12.65 12.79
CA LYS A 213 1.67 13.83 13.66
C LYS A 213 0.64 14.96 13.46
N THR A 214 0.03 15.04 12.29
CA THR A 214 -1.00 16.04 11.95
C THR A 214 -2.41 15.61 12.34
N ASN A 215 -2.63 14.34 12.67
CA ASN A 215 -3.94 13.79 13.00
C ASN A 215 -4.12 13.78 14.52
N LYS A 216 -5.04 14.61 15.00
CA LYS A 216 -5.48 14.56 16.41
C LYS A 216 -6.73 13.69 16.48
N ALA A 217 -6.70 12.69 17.34
CA ALA A 217 -7.89 11.94 17.67
C ALA A 217 -8.92 12.89 18.27
N GLN A 218 -10.08 12.99 17.66
CA GLN A 218 -11.20 13.79 18.17
C GLN A 218 -12.33 12.86 18.58
N TYR A 219 -12.80 13.03 19.79
CA TYR A 219 -14.02 12.39 20.23
C TYR A 219 -15.21 13.02 19.48
N SER A 220 -16.09 12.21 18.96
CA SER A 220 -17.41 12.62 18.47
C SER A 220 -18.47 11.71 19.07
N GLU A 221 -19.60 12.26 19.46
CA GLU A 221 -20.75 11.45 19.90
C GLU A 221 -21.20 10.54 18.75
N LEU A 222 -21.66 9.36 19.13
CA LEU A 222 -22.29 8.46 18.14
C LEU A 222 -23.54 9.13 17.55
N PRO A 223 -23.72 9.06 16.23
CA PRO A 223 -24.89 9.65 15.59
C PRO A 223 -26.19 9.05 16.15
N LYS A 224 -27.13 9.91 16.53
CA LYS A 224 -28.43 9.52 17.07
C LYS A 224 -29.46 9.19 15.98
N PHE A 225 -29.21 9.65 14.75
CA PHE A 225 -30.13 9.48 13.63
C PHE A 225 -29.65 8.42 12.65
N PRO A 226 -30.58 7.67 12.00
CA PRO A 226 -30.22 6.55 11.14
C PRO A 226 -29.52 7.01 9.87
N GLU A 227 -28.64 6.12 9.36
CA GLU A 227 -28.03 6.27 8.06
C GLU A 227 -29.01 5.92 6.94
N VAL A 228 -28.88 6.60 5.81
CA VAL A 228 -29.63 6.31 4.58
C VAL A 228 -28.65 5.86 3.51
N LYS A 229 -28.85 4.65 2.99
CA LYS A 229 -28.07 4.11 1.89
C LYS A 229 -28.78 4.32 0.55
N ARG A 230 -28.06 4.80 -0.47
CA ARG A 230 -28.55 4.96 -1.84
C ARG A 230 -27.49 4.51 -2.83
N ASP A 231 -27.93 3.90 -3.91
CA ASP A 231 -27.06 3.35 -4.94
C ASP A 231 -27.27 4.08 -6.26
N LEU A 232 -26.20 4.23 -7.04
CA LEU A 232 -26.23 4.74 -8.42
C LEU A 232 -25.50 3.74 -9.33
N ALA A 233 -26.13 3.43 -10.46
CA ALA A 233 -25.47 2.75 -11.57
C ALA A 233 -25.01 3.81 -12.58
N LEU A 234 -23.69 3.98 -12.71
CA LEU A 234 -23.07 4.98 -13.57
C LEU A 234 -22.37 4.30 -14.75
N LEU A 235 -22.68 4.74 -15.95
CA LEU A 235 -21.95 4.41 -17.15
C LEU A 235 -20.83 5.44 -17.33
N LEU A 236 -19.60 4.97 -17.54
CA LEU A 236 -18.37 5.75 -17.54
C LEU A 236 -17.44 5.26 -18.65
N ASP A 237 -16.54 6.13 -19.09
CA ASP A 237 -15.43 5.72 -19.96
C ASP A 237 -14.48 4.77 -19.21
N GLU A 238 -13.87 3.85 -19.94
CA GLU A 238 -13.04 2.79 -19.34
C GLU A 238 -11.83 3.31 -18.56
N ASN A 239 -11.30 4.47 -18.93
CA ASN A 239 -10.16 5.11 -18.28
C ASN A 239 -10.52 5.81 -16.94
N VAL A 240 -11.82 6.05 -16.66
CA VAL A 240 -12.23 6.68 -15.40
C VAL A 240 -12.15 5.69 -14.25
N SER A 241 -11.27 5.94 -13.29
CA SER A 241 -11.09 5.09 -12.11
C SER A 241 -12.12 5.40 -11.01
N PHE A 242 -12.43 4.41 -10.17
CA PHE A 242 -13.27 4.64 -8.98
C PHE A 242 -12.63 5.64 -8.01
N ALA A 243 -11.30 5.69 -7.94
CA ALA A 243 -10.57 6.65 -7.10
C ALA A 243 -10.89 8.10 -7.48
N GLN A 244 -11.06 8.40 -8.77
CA GLN A 244 -11.44 9.74 -9.23
C GLN A 244 -12.85 10.11 -8.78
N LEU A 245 -13.82 9.18 -8.84
CA LEU A 245 -15.18 9.39 -8.35
C LEU A 245 -15.19 9.56 -6.83
N ARG A 246 -14.47 8.71 -6.11
CA ARG A 246 -14.33 8.78 -4.66
C ARG A 246 -13.72 10.11 -4.18
N LYS A 247 -12.78 10.68 -4.95
CA LYS A 247 -12.18 12.00 -4.67
C LYS A 247 -13.16 13.16 -4.98
N THR A 248 -14.04 12.99 -5.97
CA THR A 248 -15.00 14.00 -6.38
C THR A 248 -16.19 14.12 -5.42
N ALA A 249 -16.68 13.00 -4.89
CA ALA A 249 -17.89 12.95 -4.07
C ALA A 249 -17.85 13.86 -2.82
N PRO A 250 -16.79 13.89 -1.98
CA PRO A 250 -16.72 14.80 -0.84
C PRO A 250 -16.66 16.28 -1.23
N GLY A 251 -16.19 16.60 -2.45
CA GLY A 251 -16.21 17.95 -2.98
C GLY A 251 -17.62 18.43 -3.35
N ALA A 252 -18.49 17.50 -3.74
CA ALA A 252 -19.88 17.77 -4.04
C ALA A 252 -20.73 17.83 -2.76
N GLU A 253 -20.53 16.92 -1.80
CA GLU A 253 -21.28 16.89 -0.55
C GLU A 253 -20.39 16.55 0.64
N LYS A 254 -20.15 17.51 1.52
CA LYS A 254 -19.25 17.35 2.68
C LYS A 254 -19.97 17.02 3.98
N LYS A 255 -21.22 17.48 4.14
CA LYS A 255 -21.91 17.42 5.43
C LYS A 255 -22.61 16.09 5.63
N LEU A 256 -23.34 15.65 4.64
CA LEU A 256 -24.22 14.48 4.75
C LEU A 256 -23.58 13.19 4.25
N LEU A 257 -22.58 13.25 3.37
CA LEU A 257 -21.92 12.09 2.79
C LEU A 257 -20.93 11.49 3.80
N LYS A 258 -21.19 10.24 4.26
CA LYS A 258 -20.33 9.49 5.17
C LYS A 258 -19.37 8.57 4.45
N SER A 259 -19.86 7.84 3.46
CA SER A 259 -19.02 6.91 2.70
C SER A 259 -19.49 6.73 1.26
N VAL A 260 -18.53 6.35 0.41
CA VAL A 260 -18.74 5.99 -0.99
C VAL A 260 -18.06 4.66 -1.23
N ALA A 261 -18.79 3.66 -1.68
CA ALA A 261 -18.28 2.31 -1.92
C ALA A 261 -18.67 1.81 -3.30
N LEU A 262 -17.72 1.23 -4.02
CA LEU A 262 -17.98 0.49 -5.26
C LEU A 262 -18.32 -0.94 -4.87
N PHE A 263 -19.47 -1.45 -5.31
CA PHE A 263 -19.88 -2.81 -4.99
C PHE A 263 -20.03 -3.70 -6.22
N ASP A 264 -20.10 -3.12 -7.44
CA ASP A 264 -20.10 -3.91 -8.66
C ASP A 264 -19.46 -3.16 -9.82
N VAL A 265 -18.79 -3.90 -10.71
CA VAL A 265 -18.18 -3.42 -11.95
C VAL A 265 -18.62 -4.33 -13.09
N TYR A 266 -19.42 -3.80 -13.99
CA TYR A 266 -19.87 -4.56 -15.16
C TYR A 266 -19.21 -4.06 -16.44
N LYS A 267 -18.61 -5.02 -17.18
CA LYS A 267 -18.11 -4.86 -18.53
C LYS A 267 -18.67 -6.02 -19.36
N GLY A 268 -19.43 -5.77 -20.37
CA GLY A 268 -20.01 -6.83 -21.21
C GLY A 268 -20.87 -6.29 -22.33
N ASP A 269 -21.46 -7.20 -23.10
CA ASP A 269 -22.14 -6.95 -24.37
C ASP A 269 -23.29 -5.94 -24.34
N LYS A 270 -23.79 -5.62 -23.16
CA LYS A 270 -24.87 -4.62 -22.97
C LYS A 270 -24.36 -3.19 -22.72
N ILE A 271 -23.06 -2.97 -22.82
CA ILE A 271 -22.41 -1.69 -22.63
C ILE A 271 -21.67 -1.29 -23.90
N PRO A 272 -21.73 -0.03 -24.34
CA PRO A 272 -20.98 0.44 -25.49
C PRO A 272 -19.48 0.18 -25.35
N GLU A 273 -18.82 -0.13 -26.45
CA GLU A 273 -17.37 -0.35 -26.49
C GLU A 273 -16.62 0.86 -25.92
N GLY A 274 -15.55 0.63 -25.15
CA GLY A 274 -14.79 1.67 -24.45
C GLY A 274 -15.44 2.23 -23.20
N LYS A 275 -16.58 1.64 -22.76
CA LYS A 275 -17.28 2.04 -21.53
C LYS A 275 -17.35 0.91 -20.50
N LYS A 276 -17.63 1.27 -19.26
CA LYS A 276 -17.90 0.37 -18.15
C LYS A 276 -19.00 0.92 -17.26
N GLN A 277 -19.65 0.06 -16.51
CA GLN A 277 -20.62 0.44 -15.50
C GLN A 277 -20.01 0.25 -14.11
N TYR A 278 -20.16 1.26 -13.26
CA TYR A 278 -19.94 1.16 -11.82
C TYR A 278 -21.27 1.22 -11.08
N ALA A 279 -21.47 0.26 -10.17
CA ALA A 279 -22.54 0.33 -9.17
C ALA A 279 -21.94 0.83 -7.86
N ILE A 280 -22.33 2.03 -7.46
CA ILE A 280 -21.75 2.78 -6.35
C ILE A 280 -22.79 3.01 -5.28
N SER A 281 -22.45 2.69 -4.04
CA SER A 281 -23.25 2.91 -2.86
C SER A 281 -22.78 4.14 -2.10
N PHE A 282 -23.72 4.98 -1.69
CA PHE A 282 -23.53 6.18 -0.90
C PHE A 282 -24.23 6.02 0.44
N VAL A 283 -23.53 6.25 1.53
CA VAL A 283 -24.11 6.32 2.87
C VAL A 283 -24.22 7.79 3.27
N LEU A 284 -25.44 8.23 3.55
CA LEU A 284 -25.76 9.59 3.94
C LEU A 284 -26.27 9.58 5.40
N GLN A 285 -25.84 10.56 6.18
CA GLN A 285 -26.29 10.73 7.56
C GLN A 285 -26.19 12.19 7.98
N ASP A 286 -27.20 12.69 8.69
CA ASP A 286 -27.16 13.96 9.39
C ASP A 286 -26.96 13.73 10.90
N ALA A 287 -26.12 14.52 11.53
CA ALA A 287 -25.86 14.43 12.97
C ALA A 287 -26.99 15.05 13.82
N GLU A 288 -27.81 15.91 13.23
CA GLU A 288 -28.80 16.73 13.97
C GLU A 288 -30.25 16.27 13.75
N LYS A 289 -30.54 15.57 12.65
CA LYS A 289 -31.91 15.16 12.29
C LYS A 289 -31.96 13.96 11.35
N THR A 290 -33.11 13.30 11.34
CA THR A 290 -33.42 12.26 10.34
C THR A 290 -33.52 12.86 8.95
N LEU A 291 -32.87 12.25 7.97
CA LEU A 291 -32.94 12.66 6.57
C LEU A 291 -34.30 12.27 6.00
N ASN A 292 -34.95 13.24 5.33
CA ASN A 292 -36.16 12.98 4.55
C ASN A 292 -35.79 12.70 3.08
N ASP A 293 -36.74 12.13 2.32
CA ASP A 293 -36.49 11.73 0.92
C ASP A 293 -36.07 12.92 0.03
N LYS A 294 -36.67 14.09 0.22
CA LYS A 294 -36.32 15.32 -0.54
C LYS A 294 -34.85 15.72 -0.33
N ALA A 295 -34.37 15.65 0.91
CA ALA A 295 -32.96 15.95 1.22
C ALA A 295 -32.01 14.92 0.62
N VAL A 296 -32.39 13.65 0.68
CA VAL A 296 -31.62 12.55 0.08
C VAL A 296 -31.53 12.70 -1.44
N GLU A 297 -32.66 12.94 -2.11
CA GLU A 297 -32.70 13.16 -3.57
C GLU A 297 -31.88 14.37 -3.99
N ALA A 298 -31.94 15.47 -3.24
CA ALA A 298 -31.12 16.66 -3.52
C ALA A 298 -29.63 16.36 -3.47
N VAL A 299 -29.17 15.58 -2.47
CA VAL A 299 -27.78 15.13 -2.35
C VAL A 299 -27.40 14.20 -3.51
N MET A 300 -28.25 13.23 -3.85
CA MET A 300 -27.98 12.28 -4.93
C MET A 300 -27.91 12.99 -6.29
N ASN A 301 -28.77 13.95 -6.57
CA ASN A 301 -28.75 14.76 -7.78
C ASN A 301 -27.48 15.64 -7.85
N LYS A 302 -27.04 16.19 -6.73
CA LYS A 302 -25.79 16.97 -6.64
C LYS A 302 -24.56 16.11 -6.91
N LEU A 303 -24.51 14.89 -6.36
CA LEU A 303 -23.44 13.91 -6.62
C LEU A 303 -23.43 13.50 -8.10
N LEU A 304 -24.59 13.14 -8.65
CA LEU A 304 -24.73 12.78 -10.06
C LEU A 304 -24.28 13.91 -10.97
N GLY A 305 -24.73 15.14 -10.74
CA GLY A 305 -24.29 16.31 -11.51
C GLY A 305 -22.78 16.54 -11.46
N ALA A 306 -22.16 16.33 -10.29
CA ALA A 306 -20.71 16.44 -10.17
C ALA A 306 -19.96 15.36 -10.96
N PHE A 307 -20.47 14.13 -11.00
CA PHE A 307 -19.89 13.03 -11.78
C PHE A 307 -20.10 13.23 -13.28
N GLN A 308 -21.27 13.73 -13.70
CA GLN A 308 -21.54 14.08 -15.09
C GLN A 308 -20.57 15.16 -15.58
N HIS A 309 -20.45 16.24 -14.83
CA HIS A 309 -19.61 17.37 -15.22
C HIS A 309 -18.11 17.06 -15.26
N LYS A 310 -17.60 16.33 -14.26
CA LYS A 310 -16.16 16.06 -14.14
C LYS A 310 -15.68 14.80 -14.86
N HIS A 311 -16.53 13.81 -15.03
CA HIS A 311 -16.13 12.49 -15.50
C HIS A 311 -17.00 11.97 -16.66
N GLY A 312 -17.93 12.79 -17.18
CA GLY A 312 -18.82 12.36 -18.26
C GLY A 312 -19.73 11.18 -17.90
N ALA A 313 -19.99 10.97 -16.60
CA ALA A 313 -20.83 9.89 -16.13
C ALA A 313 -22.28 10.05 -16.61
N THR A 314 -22.94 8.97 -17.01
CA THR A 314 -24.38 8.97 -17.29
C THR A 314 -25.08 7.94 -16.40
N LEU A 315 -26.29 8.28 -15.97
CA LEU A 315 -27.12 7.33 -15.22
C LEU A 315 -27.59 6.22 -16.15
N ARG A 316 -27.59 4.99 -15.66
CA ARG A 316 -28.13 3.84 -16.40
C ARG A 316 -29.47 3.40 -15.83
#